data_e895b3b77d8656fe9a820c2261f3a921
#
_entry.id   e895b3b77d8656fe9a820c2261f3a921
#
_cell.length_a   1.000
_cell.length_b   1.000
_cell.length_c   1.000
_cell.angle_alpha   90.00
_cell.angle_beta   90.00
_cell.angle_gamma   90.00
#
_symmetry.space_group_name_H-M   'P 1'
#
loop_
_entity.id
_entity.type
_entity.pdbx_description
1 polymer ?
#
loop_
_entity_poly.entity_id
_entity_poly.type
_entity_poly.pdbx_seq_one_letter_code
_entity_poly.pdbx_strand_id
1 'polypeptide(L)'
;MTNADWRIVPLDETRLAQWATLRQQLWPHHGMAAHLQEGAELLAAAHLNAFLVLDAQSQAVAFADAALRHDYVNGCESSPVVYLEGVYVQPASRRCGLAQALIARVAQWGRELGCRELASDAAIDNLASQQLHQRLGFAETERVVFFKKALG
;
A
#
# COMPACT_ATOMS: atom_id res chain seq x y z
N MET A 1 22.67 0.28 -0.06
CA MET A 1 22.02 -0.93 0.50
C MET A 1 21.86 -1.94 -0.62
N THR A 2 22.34 -3.16 -0.46
CA THR A 2 22.14 -4.25 -1.41
C THR A 2 20.88 -5.03 -1.08
N ASN A 3 20.33 -5.77 -2.06
CA ASN A 3 19.13 -6.60 -1.85
C ASN A 3 19.27 -7.62 -0.71
N ALA A 4 20.50 -7.98 -0.34
CA ALA A 4 20.78 -8.92 0.73
C ALA A 4 20.60 -8.32 2.14
N ASP A 5 20.49 -6.99 2.23
CA ASP A 5 20.47 -6.29 3.50
C ASP A 5 19.07 -5.97 4.02
N TRP A 6 18.02 -6.35 3.31
CA TRP A 6 16.65 -6.08 3.72
C TRP A 6 15.72 -7.26 3.46
N ARG A 7 14.61 -7.29 4.20
CA ARG A 7 13.59 -8.33 4.08
C ARG A 7 12.19 -7.74 4.21
N ILE A 8 11.22 -8.40 3.60
CA ILE A 8 9.81 -8.03 3.68
C ILE A 8 9.13 -8.91 4.73
N VAL A 9 8.37 -8.28 5.62
CA VAL A 9 7.59 -8.97 6.67
C VAL A 9 6.16 -8.44 6.67
N PRO A 10 5.17 -9.27 7.02
CA PRO A 10 3.83 -8.77 7.27
C PRO A 10 3.81 -7.91 8.54
N LEU A 11 2.89 -6.93 8.58
CA LEU A 11 2.69 -6.12 9.77
C LEU A 11 2.20 -6.98 10.93
N ASP A 12 2.75 -6.74 12.11
CA ASP A 12 2.30 -7.31 13.38
C ASP A 12 2.26 -6.22 14.47
N GLU A 13 1.77 -6.57 15.65
CA GLU A 13 1.63 -5.62 16.75
C GLU A 13 2.96 -5.01 17.18
N THR A 14 4.07 -5.75 17.07
CA THR A 14 5.38 -5.28 17.50
C THR A 14 5.94 -4.20 16.61
N ARG A 15 5.44 -4.08 15.37
CA ARG A 15 5.92 -3.11 14.37
C ARG A 15 4.90 -2.02 14.04
N LEU A 16 3.80 -1.99 14.77
CA LEU A 16 2.71 -1.05 14.50
C LEU A 16 3.19 0.41 14.58
N ALA A 17 4.02 0.74 15.57
CA ALA A 17 4.56 2.10 15.73
C ALA A 17 5.47 2.49 14.55
N GLN A 18 6.30 1.59 14.07
CA GLN A 18 7.17 1.86 12.91
C GLN A 18 6.36 2.06 11.63
N TRP A 19 5.35 1.22 11.40
CA TRP A 19 4.43 1.36 10.28
C TRP A 19 3.69 2.70 10.33
N ALA A 20 3.16 3.07 11.50
CA ALA A 20 2.46 4.34 11.68
C ALA A 20 3.37 5.54 11.40
N THR A 21 4.64 5.46 11.80
CA THR A 21 5.64 6.51 11.52
C THR A 21 5.86 6.68 10.02
N LEU A 22 5.97 5.59 9.26
CA LEU A 22 6.10 5.63 7.81
C LEU A 22 4.83 6.19 7.15
N ARG A 23 3.65 5.80 7.62
CA ARG A 23 2.39 6.34 7.13
C ARG A 23 2.26 7.83 7.38
N GLN A 24 2.73 8.29 8.54
CA GLN A 24 2.75 9.72 8.87
C GLN A 24 3.61 10.52 7.89
N GLN A 25 4.68 9.93 7.38
CA GLN A 25 5.52 10.56 6.36
C GLN A 25 4.80 10.65 5.01
N LEU A 26 4.02 9.64 4.64
CA LEU A 26 3.24 9.63 3.40
C LEU A 26 1.97 10.49 3.50
N TRP A 27 1.26 10.40 4.62
CA TRP A 27 -0.02 11.09 4.85
C TRP A 27 0.06 11.93 6.14
N PRO A 28 0.81 13.05 6.12
CA PRO A 28 1.08 13.83 7.34
C PRO A 28 -0.16 14.51 7.95
N HIS A 29 -1.23 14.68 7.17
CA HIS A 29 -2.45 15.32 7.65
C HIS A 29 -3.36 14.39 8.46
N HIS A 30 -3.08 13.09 8.48
CA HIS A 30 -3.94 12.10 9.12
C HIS A 30 -3.77 12.04 10.64
N GLY A 31 -2.59 12.37 11.15
CA GLY A 31 -2.25 12.30 12.57
C GLY A 31 -1.84 10.90 13.04
N MET A 32 -0.93 10.83 13.99
CA MET A 32 -0.37 9.57 14.49
C MET A 32 -1.43 8.69 15.15
N ALA A 33 -2.36 9.28 15.93
CA ALA A 33 -3.42 8.52 16.59
C ALA A 33 -4.33 7.80 15.59
N ALA A 34 -4.67 8.46 14.48
CA ALA A 34 -5.48 7.86 13.41
C ALA A 34 -4.74 6.70 12.74
N HIS A 35 -3.45 6.86 12.46
CA HIS A 35 -2.65 5.77 11.89
C HIS A 35 -2.58 4.56 12.81
N LEU A 36 -2.39 4.75 14.11
CA LEU A 36 -2.35 3.65 15.08
C LEU A 36 -3.69 2.94 15.17
N GLN A 37 -4.79 3.68 15.16
CA GLN A 37 -6.12 3.08 15.17
C GLN A 37 -6.38 2.27 13.89
N GLU A 38 -6.07 2.81 12.74
CA GLU A 38 -6.20 2.08 11.46
C GLU A 38 -5.35 0.81 11.44
N GLY A 39 -4.17 0.85 12.06
CA GLY A 39 -3.32 -0.33 12.19
C GLY A 39 -3.95 -1.43 13.05
N ALA A 40 -4.57 -1.06 14.16
CA ALA A 40 -5.29 -2.01 15.00
C ALA A 40 -6.46 -2.65 14.23
N GLU A 41 -7.20 -1.85 13.48
CA GLU A 41 -8.29 -2.32 12.62
C GLU A 41 -7.78 -3.26 11.52
N LEU A 42 -6.67 -2.91 10.88
CA LEU A 42 -6.04 -3.71 9.84
C LEU A 42 -5.63 -5.07 10.38
N LEU A 43 -5.01 -5.12 11.55
CA LEU A 43 -4.57 -6.38 12.17
C LEU A 43 -5.75 -7.27 12.55
N ALA A 44 -6.92 -6.70 12.82
CA ALA A 44 -8.12 -7.43 13.18
C ALA A 44 -8.95 -7.89 11.97
N ALA A 45 -8.67 -7.39 10.77
CA ALA A 45 -9.50 -7.59 9.58
C ALA A 45 -8.83 -8.54 8.58
N ALA A 46 -9.50 -9.63 8.23
CA ALA A 46 -8.97 -10.63 7.30
C ALA A 46 -8.80 -10.11 5.86
N HIS A 47 -9.55 -9.07 5.49
CA HIS A 47 -9.53 -8.49 4.14
C HIS A 47 -8.51 -7.36 3.97
N LEU A 48 -7.74 -7.04 5.03
CA LEU A 48 -6.70 -6.01 5.00
C LEU A 48 -5.35 -6.64 5.31
N ASN A 49 -4.30 -6.07 4.74
CA ASN A 49 -2.94 -6.48 5.05
C ASN A 49 -1.98 -5.33 4.81
N ALA A 50 -0.82 -5.41 5.44
CA ALA A 50 0.27 -4.47 5.24
C ALA A 50 1.59 -5.22 5.31
N PHE A 51 2.57 -4.74 4.53
CA PHE A 51 3.90 -5.32 4.48
C PHE A 51 4.93 -4.23 4.72
N LEU A 52 5.97 -4.58 5.47
CA LEU A 52 7.09 -3.70 5.76
C LEU A 52 8.37 -4.24 5.14
N VAL A 53 9.23 -3.35 4.68
CA VAL A 53 10.63 -3.67 4.42
C VAL A 53 11.45 -3.28 5.63
N LEU A 54 12.19 -4.23 6.17
CA LEU A 54 13.12 -4.02 7.28
C LEU A 54 14.54 -4.02 6.74
N ASP A 55 15.36 -3.09 7.23
CA ASP A 55 16.79 -3.06 6.92
C ASP A 55 17.58 -4.06 7.77
N ALA A 56 18.91 -4.05 7.64
CA ALA A 56 19.79 -4.95 8.36
C ALA A 56 19.71 -4.78 9.89
N GLN A 57 19.27 -3.62 10.38
CA GLN A 57 19.07 -3.33 11.80
C GLN A 57 17.63 -3.56 12.25
N SER A 58 16.80 -4.22 11.42
CA SER A 58 15.39 -4.49 11.67
C SER A 58 14.55 -3.22 11.83
N GLN A 59 14.97 -2.11 11.21
CA GLN A 59 14.18 -0.89 11.14
C GLN A 59 13.32 -0.88 9.88
N ALA A 60 12.06 -0.48 10.01
CA ALA A 60 11.17 -0.37 8.86
C ALA A 60 11.55 0.86 8.02
N VAL A 61 11.80 0.66 6.73
CA VAL A 61 12.20 1.70 5.78
C VAL A 61 11.20 1.90 4.65
N ALA A 62 10.21 1.03 4.53
CA ALA A 62 9.18 1.09 3.49
C ALA A 62 7.96 0.29 3.92
N PHE A 63 6.79 0.61 3.35
CA PHE A 63 5.57 -0.16 3.58
C PHE A 63 4.68 -0.18 2.34
N ALA A 64 3.77 -1.15 2.30
CA ALA A 64 2.63 -1.17 1.40
C ALA A 64 1.39 -1.64 2.17
N ASP A 65 0.28 -0.94 1.99
CA ASP A 65 -1.02 -1.31 2.52
C ASP A 65 -1.89 -1.85 1.40
N ALA A 66 -2.63 -2.90 1.66
CA ALA A 66 -3.49 -3.55 0.67
C ALA A 66 -4.82 -3.99 1.27
N ALA A 67 -5.84 -4.04 0.43
CA ALA A 67 -7.18 -4.50 0.78
C ALA A 67 -7.66 -5.50 -0.25
N LEU A 68 -8.43 -6.49 0.21
CA LEU A 68 -9.19 -7.38 -0.66
C LEU A 68 -10.57 -6.76 -0.87
N ARG A 69 -10.96 -6.55 -2.13
CA ARG A 69 -12.26 -5.98 -2.48
C ARG A 69 -13.08 -6.95 -3.29
N HIS A 70 -14.34 -7.11 -2.91
CA HIS A 70 -15.32 -7.97 -3.59
C HIS A 70 -16.34 -7.17 -4.40
N ASP A 71 -16.45 -5.86 -4.14
CA ASP A 71 -17.28 -4.95 -4.92
C ASP A 71 -16.61 -4.59 -6.25
N TYR A 72 -17.34 -3.90 -7.10
CA TYR A 72 -16.77 -3.44 -8.38
C TYR A 72 -15.63 -2.46 -8.13
N VAL A 73 -14.50 -2.70 -8.79
CA VAL A 73 -13.34 -1.82 -8.80
C VAL A 73 -13.17 -1.26 -10.20
N ASN A 74 -13.10 0.06 -10.30
CA ASN A 74 -13.01 0.76 -11.59
C ASN A 74 -11.84 0.21 -12.44
N GLY A 75 -12.16 -0.14 -13.69
CA GLY A 75 -11.18 -0.66 -14.62
C GLY A 75 -10.86 -2.14 -14.48
N CYS A 76 -11.44 -2.84 -13.51
CA CYS A 76 -11.24 -4.28 -13.29
C CYS A 76 -12.40 -5.09 -13.83
N GLU A 77 -12.09 -6.32 -14.28
CA GLU A 77 -13.05 -7.24 -14.89
C GLU A 77 -13.35 -8.47 -14.01
N SER A 78 -12.68 -8.60 -12.87
CA SER A 78 -12.78 -9.77 -11.99
C SER A 78 -13.11 -9.36 -10.55
N SER A 79 -13.43 -10.36 -9.72
CA SER A 79 -13.63 -10.21 -8.29
C SER A 79 -13.24 -11.54 -7.60
N PRO A 80 -12.57 -11.51 -6.46
CA PRO A 80 -12.09 -10.32 -5.77
C PRO A 80 -10.90 -9.66 -6.47
N VAL A 81 -10.64 -8.40 -6.10
CA VAL A 81 -9.48 -7.63 -6.57
C VAL A 81 -8.63 -7.28 -5.35
N VAL A 82 -7.31 -7.43 -5.47
CA VAL A 82 -6.41 -6.88 -4.45
C VAL A 82 -6.15 -5.41 -4.79
N TYR A 83 -6.34 -4.53 -3.81
CA TYR A 83 -6.23 -3.08 -3.99
C TYR A 83 -5.04 -2.55 -3.19
N LEU A 84 -4.12 -1.88 -3.88
CA LEU A 84 -3.00 -1.20 -3.24
C LEU A 84 -3.50 0.15 -2.71
N GLU A 85 -3.59 0.27 -1.40
CA GLU A 85 -4.07 1.50 -0.74
C GLU A 85 -2.96 2.55 -0.59
N GLY A 86 -1.72 2.11 -0.45
CA GLY A 86 -0.58 3.00 -0.37
C GLY A 86 0.74 2.24 -0.43
N VAL A 87 1.77 2.91 -0.91
CA VAL A 87 3.14 2.41 -0.94
C VAL A 87 4.08 3.58 -0.69
N TYR A 88 5.07 3.37 0.18
CA TYR A 88 6.02 4.42 0.54
C TYR A 88 7.38 3.82 0.85
N VAL A 89 8.41 4.49 0.37
CA VAL A 89 9.82 4.16 0.67
C VAL A 89 10.47 5.42 1.20
N GLN A 90 11.14 5.32 2.35
CA GLN A 90 11.89 6.45 2.91
C GLN A 90 12.91 6.96 1.89
N PRO A 91 13.14 8.29 1.83
CA PRO A 91 14.04 8.86 0.82
C PRO A 91 15.42 8.22 0.76
N ALA A 92 16.02 7.91 1.91
CA ALA A 92 17.35 7.31 1.99
C ALA A 92 17.41 5.88 1.43
N SER A 93 16.27 5.20 1.29
CA SER A 93 16.18 3.81 0.84
C SER A 93 15.60 3.68 -0.56
N ARG A 94 15.39 4.78 -1.25
CA ARG A 94 14.84 4.79 -2.61
C ARG A 94 15.88 4.32 -3.64
N ARG A 95 15.39 3.96 -4.84
CA ARG A 95 16.18 3.46 -5.99
C ARG A 95 16.86 2.12 -5.73
N CYS A 96 16.34 1.35 -4.76
CA CYS A 96 16.81 0.01 -4.44
C CYS A 96 15.80 -1.08 -4.83
N GLY A 97 14.72 -0.73 -5.54
CA GLY A 97 13.70 -1.69 -5.95
C GLY A 97 12.73 -2.11 -4.84
N LEU A 98 12.66 -1.38 -3.72
CA LEU A 98 11.84 -1.75 -2.58
C LEU A 98 10.34 -1.64 -2.88
N ALA A 99 9.91 -0.59 -3.60
CA ALA A 99 8.52 -0.44 -4.01
C ALA A 99 8.08 -1.59 -4.90
N GLN A 100 8.91 -1.96 -5.88
CA GLN A 100 8.62 -3.09 -6.76
C GLN A 100 8.52 -4.41 -5.98
N ALA A 101 9.42 -4.64 -5.03
CA ALA A 101 9.39 -5.83 -4.18
C ALA A 101 8.13 -5.88 -3.31
N LEU A 102 7.70 -4.75 -2.75
CA LEU A 102 6.46 -4.64 -2.00
C LEU A 102 5.24 -4.94 -2.87
N ILE A 103 5.20 -4.38 -4.08
CA ILE A 103 4.11 -4.65 -5.03
C ILE A 103 4.04 -6.14 -5.38
N ALA A 104 5.19 -6.79 -5.60
CA ALA A 104 5.25 -8.22 -5.86
C ALA A 104 4.69 -9.03 -4.67
N ARG A 105 4.98 -8.61 -3.44
CA ARG A 105 4.48 -9.27 -2.23
C ARG A 105 2.96 -9.08 -2.07
N VAL A 106 2.46 -7.88 -2.34
CA VAL A 106 1.02 -7.61 -2.34
C VAL A 106 0.31 -8.46 -3.41
N ALA A 107 0.87 -8.54 -4.60
CA ALA A 107 0.33 -9.36 -5.68
C ALA A 107 0.29 -10.84 -5.31
N GLN A 108 1.32 -11.35 -4.65
CA GLN A 108 1.35 -12.72 -4.16
C GLN A 108 0.23 -12.98 -3.15
N TRP A 109 0.04 -12.09 -2.18
CA TRP A 109 -1.05 -12.19 -1.22
C TRP A 109 -2.40 -12.22 -1.93
N GLY A 110 -2.60 -11.34 -2.92
CA GLY A 110 -3.83 -11.33 -3.73
C GLY A 110 -4.06 -12.65 -4.45
N ARG A 111 -3.03 -13.22 -5.07
CA ARG A 111 -3.14 -14.52 -5.77
C ARG A 111 -3.52 -15.64 -4.82
N GLU A 112 -2.95 -15.66 -3.63
CA GLU A 112 -3.28 -16.65 -2.58
C GLU A 112 -4.76 -16.58 -2.18
N LEU A 113 -5.39 -15.41 -2.32
CA LEU A 113 -6.80 -15.17 -2.03
C LEU A 113 -7.70 -15.28 -3.28
N GLY A 114 -7.16 -15.72 -4.40
CA GLY A 114 -7.91 -15.93 -5.63
C GLY A 114 -8.03 -14.72 -6.54
N CYS A 115 -7.32 -13.63 -6.26
CA CYS A 115 -7.34 -12.44 -7.10
C CYS A 115 -6.57 -12.66 -8.40
N ARG A 116 -7.06 -12.06 -9.48
CA ARG A 116 -6.42 -12.06 -10.79
C ARG A 116 -5.99 -10.67 -11.22
N GLU A 117 -6.40 -9.64 -10.48
CA GLU A 117 -6.08 -8.25 -10.77
C GLU A 117 -5.63 -7.53 -9.51
N LEU A 118 -4.65 -6.64 -9.66
CA LEU A 118 -4.18 -5.71 -8.66
C LEU A 118 -4.52 -4.30 -9.13
N ALA A 119 -5.27 -3.56 -8.35
CA ALA A 119 -5.70 -2.21 -8.68
C ALA A 119 -5.13 -1.20 -7.69
N SER A 120 -5.10 0.06 -8.11
CA SER A 120 -4.66 1.18 -7.27
C SER A 120 -5.24 2.47 -7.83
N ASP A 121 -5.02 3.57 -7.13
CA ASP A 121 -5.39 4.90 -7.60
C ASP A 121 -4.33 5.94 -7.24
N ALA A 122 -4.45 7.09 -7.87
CA ALA A 122 -3.68 8.28 -7.53
C ALA A 122 -4.54 9.50 -7.82
N ALA A 123 -4.37 10.56 -7.04
CA ALA A 123 -5.04 11.84 -7.32
C ALA A 123 -4.62 12.34 -8.70
N ILE A 124 -5.55 12.98 -9.41
CA ILE A 124 -5.34 13.44 -10.80
C ILE A 124 -4.18 14.42 -10.92
N ASP A 125 -3.89 15.17 -9.86
CA ASP A 125 -2.79 16.14 -9.80
C ASP A 125 -1.50 15.56 -9.19
N ASN A 126 -1.51 14.31 -8.71
CA ASN A 126 -0.32 13.66 -8.15
C ASN A 126 0.47 12.96 -9.25
N LEU A 127 1.20 13.75 -10.03
CA LEU A 127 1.97 13.25 -11.19
C LEU A 127 3.09 12.30 -10.76
N ALA A 128 3.71 12.54 -9.61
CA ALA A 128 4.77 11.66 -9.08
C ALA A 128 4.24 10.25 -8.81
N SER A 129 3.06 10.13 -8.20
CA SER A 129 2.42 8.84 -7.96
C SER A 129 2.02 8.14 -9.26
N GLN A 130 1.49 8.89 -10.23
CA GLN A 130 1.14 8.34 -11.55
C GLN A 130 2.37 7.77 -12.25
N GLN A 131 3.48 8.49 -12.22
CA GLN A 131 4.75 8.01 -12.81
C GLN A 131 5.27 6.76 -12.08
N LEU A 132 5.17 6.72 -10.76
CA LEU A 132 5.55 5.55 -9.97
C LEU A 132 4.73 4.33 -10.39
N HIS A 133 3.40 4.48 -10.48
CA HIS A 133 2.52 3.39 -10.91
C HIS A 133 2.92 2.84 -12.28
N GLN A 134 3.20 3.73 -13.24
CA GLN A 134 3.65 3.32 -14.57
C GLN A 134 4.96 2.52 -14.51
N ARG A 135 5.94 2.98 -13.72
CA ARG A 135 7.21 2.27 -13.54
C ARG A 135 7.03 0.91 -12.87
N LEU A 136 6.02 0.77 -12.02
CA LEU A 136 5.69 -0.49 -11.33
C LEU A 136 4.84 -1.45 -12.18
N GLY A 137 4.54 -1.08 -13.43
CA GLY A 137 3.81 -1.94 -14.36
C GLY A 137 2.30 -1.78 -14.37
N PHE A 138 1.76 -0.78 -13.66
CA PHE A 138 0.33 -0.47 -13.73
C PHE A 138 0.00 0.27 -15.03
N ALA A 139 -1.14 -0.06 -15.62
CA ALA A 139 -1.71 0.67 -16.74
C ALA A 139 -2.86 1.55 -16.25
N GLU A 140 -2.92 2.81 -16.69
CA GLU A 140 -4.05 3.68 -16.40
C GLU A 140 -5.31 3.13 -17.07
N THR A 141 -6.39 3.00 -16.31
CA THR A 141 -7.67 2.47 -16.80
C THR A 141 -8.72 3.55 -16.96
N GLU A 142 -9.00 4.30 -15.91
CA GLU A 142 -10.07 5.30 -15.88
C GLU A 142 -9.65 6.55 -15.11
N ARG A 143 -10.25 7.69 -15.46
CA ARG A 143 -10.21 8.92 -14.69
C ARG A 143 -11.63 9.22 -14.22
N VAL A 144 -11.78 9.48 -12.92
CA VAL A 144 -13.10 9.67 -12.32
C VAL A 144 -13.17 10.99 -11.55
N VAL A 145 -14.39 11.50 -11.40
CA VAL A 145 -14.71 12.66 -10.55
C VAL A 145 -15.64 12.16 -9.46
N PHE A 146 -15.32 12.44 -8.20
CA PHE A 146 -16.14 12.04 -7.07
C PHE A 146 -17.08 13.18 -6.66
N PHE A 147 -18.33 12.83 -6.34
CA PHE A 147 -19.34 13.78 -5.88
C PHE A 147 -19.89 13.30 -4.54
N LYS A 148 -20.26 14.25 -3.67
CA LYS A 148 -21.01 13.96 -2.44
C LYS A 148 -22.07 15.01 -2.21
N LYS A 149 -23.13 14.63 -1.48
CA LYS A 149 -24.17 15.54 -1.00
C LYS A 149 -24.47 15.20 0.45
N ALA A 150 -24.36 16.17 1.35
CA ALA A 150 -24.78 15.97 2.74
C ALA A 150 -26.31 15.84 2.79
N LEU A 151 -26.80 14.91 3.63
CA LEU A 151 -28.24 14.66 3.71
C LEU A 151 -28.94 15.39 4.88
N GLY A 152 -28.22 16.25 5.55
CA GLY A 152 -28.78 17.08 6.62
C GLY A 152 -28.68 16.51 8.00
#